data_e9d84d5c0713fa31373433250fd97b44
#
_entry.id   e9d84d5c0713fa31373433250fd97b44
#
_cell.length_a   1.000
_cell.length_b   1.000
_cell.length_c   1.000
_cell.angle_alpha   90.00
_cell.angle_beta   90.00
_cell.angle_gamma   90.00
#
_symmetry.space_group_name_H-M   'P 1'
#
loop_
_entity.id
_entity.type
_entity.pdbx_description
1 polymer ?
#
loop_
_entity_poly.entity_id
_entity_poly.type
_entity_poly.pdbx_seq_one_letter_code
_entity_poly.pdbx_strand_id
1 'polypeptide(L)'
;MSTVLVTLDQLDRPVPGGIGTYARELVRSVVALDRDERPRIAAAVGRRGAADESLPGSDDGLRRVRMHLPLPLLTRMWDAGFASPAGAANLVHATSLAVPPRPGGRPLVVTVHDLCWRAFPEAFPARGRRWHEKALTRAIARADVLVVPSEDVRADLVAAGAATDRIEVIEHGCDHLPPPDHELSGGFLERAGVADGGYLLAVGTLEPRKNLQRLMAAYASIRADLPEDWPLVVVGQSGWGEVTTPVPGVILAGRATTAELPGLYAGARCVAYVPLGEGFGFPVVEAMASGAPVVSSHVPAAGGASLQVDPLDEAAIGKALLKAAVDGTARKRLITAGRKRAQALPWRTAAERHVALWERLLA
;
A
#
# COMPACT_ATOMS: atom_id res chain seq x y z
N MET A 1 -20.72 -24.91 3.08
CA MET A 1 -20.09 -23.58 2.91
C MET A 1 -18.76 -23.73 2.20
N SER A 2 -18.56 -22.99 1.13
CA SER A 2 -17.30 -22.98 0.38
C SER A 2 -16.17 -22.33 1.19
N THR A 3 -14.93 -22.69 0.89
CA THR A 3 -13.74 -22.13 1.54
C THR A 3 -12.88 -21.40 0.53
N VAL A 4 -12.53 -20.15 0.82
CA VAL A 4 -11.57 -19.34 0.06
C VAL A 4 -10.23 -19.35 0.78
N LEU A 5 -9.16 -19.71 0.06
CA LEU A 5 -7.79 -19.58 0.53
C LEU A 5 -7.23 -18.23 0.08
N VAL A 6 -6.80 -17.41 1.02
CA VAL A 6 -6.12 -16.14 0.77
C VAL A 6 -4.64 -16.28 1.10
N THR A 7 -3.72 -15.90 0.21
CA THR A 7 -2.29 -15.94 0.49
C THR A 7 -1.85 -14.70 1.26
N LEU A 8 -1.01 -14.88 2.28
CA LEU A 8 -0.46 -13.80 3.11
C LEU A 8 1.07 -13.83 3.17
N ASP A 9 1.69 -14.37 2.11
CA ASP A 9 3.15 -14.51 1.99
C ASP A 9 3.88 -13.17 2.15
N GLN A 10 3.26 -12.08 1.74
CA GLN A 10 3.85 -10.75 1.83
C GLN A 10 4.10 -10.31 3.29
N LEU A 11 3.31 -10.78 4.26
CA LEU A 11 3.49 -10.44 5.67
C LEU A 11 4.78 -11.02 6.28
N ASP A 12 5.32 -12.07 5.68
CA ASP A 12 6.61 -12.66 6.09
C ASP A 12 7.84 -11.96 5.52
N ARG A 13 7.66 -10.95 4.66
CA ARG A 13 8.77 -10.15 4.13
C ARG A 13 9.29 -9.19 5.18
N PRO A 14 10.61 -8.87 5.18
CA PRO A 14 11.17 -7.85 6.07
C PRO A 14 10.48 -6.49 5.92
N VAL A 15 10.03 -6.17 4.71
CA VAL A 15 9.28 -4.97 4.35
C VAL A 15 7.97 -5.39 3.68
N PRO A 16 6.88 -5.62 4.44
CA PRO A 16 5.59 -5.99 3.87
C PRO A 16 5.00 -4.91 2.96
N GLY A 17 5.18 -3.62 3.30
CA GLY A 17 4.70 -2.47 2.54
C GLY A 17 3.18 -2.45 2.35
N GLY A 18 2.71 -1.67 1.37
CA GLY A 18 1.29 -1.55 1.06
C GLY A 18 0.62 -2.88 0.67
N ILE A 19 1.35 -3.80 0.03
CA ILE A 19 0.83 -5.14 -0.30
C ILE A 19 0.52 -5.93 0.98
N GLY A 20 1.41 -5.84 2.00
CA GLY A 20 1.17 -6.47 3.30
C GLY A 20 -0.03 -5.85 4.03
N THR A 21 -0.17 -4.52 3.99
CA THR A 21 -1.34 -3.83 4.53
C THR A 21 -2.61 -4.32 3.84
N TYR A 22 -2.65 -4.35 2.51
CA TYR A 22 -3.78 -4.88 1.76
C TYR A 22 -4.14 -6.31 2.16
N ALA A 23 -3.16 -7.22 2.17
CA ALA A 23 -3.40 -8.64 2.45
C ALA A 23 -3.96 -8.86 3.87
N ARG A 24 -3.42 -8.14 4.85
CA ARG A 24 -3.87 -8.19 6.25
C ARG A 24 -5.29 -7.62 6.40
N GLU A 25 -5.50 -6.40 5.90
CA GLU A 25 -6.76 -5.69 6.12
C GLU A 25 -7.92 -6.31 5.32
N LEU A 26 -7.65 -6.87 4.13
CA LEU A 26 -8.65 -7.65 3.41
C LEU A 26 -9.15 -8.83 4.25
N VAL A 27 -8.24 -9.63 4.82
CA VAL A 27 -8.64 -10.78 5.64
C VAL A 27 -9.36 -10.32 6.91
N ARG A 28 -8.87 -9.29 7.60
CA ARG A 28 -9.50 -8.72 8.80
C ARG A 28 -10.92 -8.27 8.52
N SER A 29 -11.09 -7.50 7.45
CA SER A 29 -12.39 -6.90 7.09
C SER A 29 -13.38 -7.94 6.58
N VAL A 30 -12.93 -8.93 5.81
CA VAL A 30 -13.81 -10.05 5.41
C VAL A 30 -14.22 -10.88 6.62
N VAL A 31 -13.30 -11.16 7.54
CA VAL A 31 -13.64 -11.94 8.76
C VAL A 31 -14.57 -11.17 9.68
N ALA A 32 -14.55 -9.84 9.66
CA ALA A 32 -15.47 -8.99 10.41
C ALA A 32 -16.90 -8.91 9.83
N LEU A 33 -17.14 -9.36 8.60
CA LEU A 33 -18.47 -9.53 8.04
C LEU A 33 -19.20 -10.70 8.74
N ASP A 34 -20.53 -10.67 8.74
CA ASP A 34 -21.32 -11.74 9.31
C ASP A 34 -21.00 -13.09 8.64
N ARG A 35 -20.99 -14.15 9.45
CA ARG A 35 -20.58 -15.49 8.98
C ARG A 35 -21.48 -16.05 7.87
N ASP A 36 -22.74 -15.67 7.88
CA ASP A 36 -23.72 -16.10 6.88
C ASP A 36 -23.60 -15.31 5.56
N GLU A 37 -22.93 -14.17 5.59
CA GLU A 37 -22.71 -13.28 4.45
C GLU A 37 -21.38 -13.53 3.72
N ARG A 38 -20.60 -14.54 4.12
CA ARG A 38 -19.28 -14.79 3.53
C ARG A 38 -18.87 -16.26 3.51
N PRO A 39 -18.02 -16.69 2.57
CA PRO A 39 -17.40 -18.01 2.59
C PRO A 39 -16.47 -18.17 3.82
N ARG A 40 -16.12 -19.41 4.16
CA ARG A 40 -15.07 -19.69 5.14
C ARG A 40 -13.73 -19.20 4.60
N ILE A 41 -12.93 -18.55 5.45
CA ILE A 41 -11.61 -18.03 5.05
C ILE A 41 -10.51 -18.91 5.62
N ALA A 42 -9.61 -19.32 4.73
CA ALA A 42 -8.33 -19.93 5.07
C ALA A 42 -7.21 -18.98 4.65
N ALA A 43 -6.30 -18.65 5.57
CA ALA A 43 -5.16 -17.79 5.31
C ALA A 43 -3.89 -18.64 5.19
N ALA A 44 -3.21 -18.59 4.04
CA ALA A 44 -1.90 -19.19 3.88
C ALA A 44 -0.84 -18.24 4.47
N VAL A 45 -0.36 -18.58 5.66
CA VAL A 45 0.63 -17.79 6.41
C VAL A 45 1.99 -18.45 6.34
N GLY A 46 3.04 -17.65 6.33
CA GLY A 46 4.39 -18.16 6.24
C GLY A 46 4.92 -18.73 7.56
N ARG A 47 6.16 -19.19 7.52
CA ARG A 47 6.80 -19.91 8.62
C ARG A 47 7.04 -19.06 9.87
N ARG A 48 7.32 -17.75 9.70
CA ARG A 48 7.76 -16.88 10.80
C ARG A 48 6.64 -16.38 11.70
N GLY A 49 5.38 -16.66 11.36
CA GLY A 49 4.25 -16.27 12.20
C GLY A 49 4.03 -14.76 12.36
N ALA A 50 4.79 -13.92 11.63
CA ALA A 50 4.63 -12.47 11.70
C ALA A 50 3.18 -12.00 11.37
N ALA A 51 2.44 -12.84 10.66
CA ALA A 51 1.01 -12.64 10.40
C ALA A 51 0.12 -13.02 11.61
N ASP A 52 0.59 -13.87 12.53
CA ASP A 52 -0.29 -14.46 13.55
C ASP A 52 -0.79 -13.43 14.57
N GLU A 53 0.04 -12.46 14.97
CA GLU A 53 -0.31 -11.43 15.96
C GLU A 53 -1.24 -10.33 15.39
N SER A 54 -1.21 -10.14 14.07
CA SER A 54 -1.97 -9.07 13.41
C SER A 54 -3.29 -9.52 12.77
N LEU A 55 -3.57 -10.84 12.79
CA LEU A 55 -4.77 -11.42 12.19
C LEU A 55 -5.81 -11.83 13.27
N PRO A 56 -7.12 -11.85 12.90
CA PRO A 56 -8.18 -12.34 13.76
C PRO A 56 -7.91 -13.74 14.30
N GLY A 57 -8.44 -14.07 15.46
CA GLY A 57 -8.33 -15.38 16.07
C GLY A 57 -9.01 -16.51 15.27
N SER A 58 -8.75 -17.77 15.67
CA SER A 58 -9.47 -18.93 15.12
C SER A 58 -10.96 -18.89 15.46
N ASP A 59 -11.30 -18.29 16.59
CA ASP A 59 -12.68 -18.16 17.09
C ASP A 59 -13.51 -17.22 16.20
N ASP A 60 -12.86 -16.30 15.48
CA ASP A 60 -13.49 -15.42 14.49
C ASP A 60 -13.77 -16.13 13.16
N GLY A 61 -13.41 -17.41 13.03
CA GLY A 61 -13.65 -18.22 11.84
C GLY A 61 -12.55 -18.13 10.77
N LEU A 62 -11.34 -17.70 11.14
CA LEU A 62 -10.17 -17.73 10.28
C LEU A 62 -9.37 -19.01 10.48
N ARG A 63 -9.27 -19.85 9.43
CA ARG A 63 -8.37 -21.01 9.43
C ARG A 63 -6.98 -20.61 8.94
N ARG A 64 -5.94 -20.87 9.75
CA ARG A 64 -4.55 -20.66 9.31
C ARG A 64 -3.98 -21.92 8.67
N VAL A 65 -3.40 -21.77 7.48
CA VAL A 65 -2.66 -22.81 6.77
C VAL A 65 -1.17 -22.41 6.79
N ARG A 66 -0.40 -23.04 7.68
CA ARG A 66 1.02 -22.70 7.84
C ARG A 66 1.86 -23.29 6.72
N MET A 67 2.67 -22.43 6.10
CA MET A 67 3.68 -22.81 5.11
C MET A 67 5.02 -23.00 5.81
N HIS A 68 5.58 -24.20 5.73
CA HIS A 68 6.81 -24.55 6.48
C HIS A 68 8.10 -24.13 5.77
N LEU A 69 8.04 -23.74 4.51
CA LEU A 69 9.20 -23.37 3.71
C LEU A 69 9.56 -21.89 3.87
N PRO A 70 10.87 -21.53 3.81
CA PRO A 70 11.28 -20.14 3.69
C PRO A 70 10.66 -19.48 2.44
N LEU A 71 10.22 -18.23 2.56
CA LEU A 71 9.51 -17.52 1.49
C LEU A 71 10.20 -17.54 0.11
N PRO A 72 11.54 -17.35 -0.01
CA PRO A 72 12.20 -17.43 -1.32
C PRO A 72 12.12 -18.81 -1.98
N LEU A 73 12.14 -19.87 -1.19
CA LEU A 73 11.99 -21.24 -1.68
C LEU A 73 10.54 -21.52 -2.05
N LEU A 74 9.60 -21.09 -1.20
CA LEU A 74 8.18 -21.21 -1.45
C LEU A 74 7.76 -20.55 -2.76
N THR A 75 8.19 -19.31 -2.99
CA THR A 75 7.91 -18.58 -4.23
C THR A 75 8.47 -19.31 -5.45
N ARG A 76 9.69 -19.86 -5.36
CA ARG A 76 10.26 -20.67 -6.45
C ARG A 76 9.47 -21.96 -6.72
N MET A 77 8.99 -22.61 -5.66
CA MET A 77 8.17 -23.81 -5.82
C MET A 77 6.81 -23.47 -6.43
N TRP A 78 6.20 -22.36 -6.04
CA TRP A 78 4.96 -21.88 -6.67
C TRP A 78 5.19 -21.53 -8.14
N ASP A 79 6.28 -20.86 -8.46
CA ASP A 79 6.67 -20.56 -9.85
C ASP A 79 6.85 -21.84 -10.70
N ALA A 80 7.32 -22.92 -10.07
CA ALA A 80 7.49 -24.23 -10.69
C ALA A 80 6.24 -25.12 -10.64
N GLY A 81 5.13 -24.68 -10.04
CA GLY A 81 3.88 -25.44 -9.95
C GLY A 81 3.77 -26.43 -8.79
N PHE A 82 4.64 -26.31 -7.79
CA PHE A 82 4.68 -27.19 -6.60
C PHE A 82 4.21 -26.49 -5.32
N ALA A 83 3.99 -27.27 -4.26
CA ALA A 83 3.69 -26.78 -2.89
C ALA A 83 2.42 -25.93 -2.79
N SER A 84 1.32 -26.39 -3.35
CA SER A 84 0.03 -25.71 -3.21
C SER A 84 -0.45 -25.71 -1.76
N PRO A 85 -0.79 -24.53 -1.18
CA PRO A 85 -1.45 -24.45 0.10
C PRO A 85 -2.96 -24.71 0.02
N ALA A 86 -3.51 -24.90 -1.17
CA ALA A 86 -4.95 -24.88 -1.39
C ALA A 86 -5.72 -25.96 -0.63
N GLY A 87 -5.11 -27.15 -0.37
CA GLY A 87 -5.75 -28.22 0.40
C GLY A 87 -7.20 -28.48 -0.04
N ALA A 88 -8.14 -28.30 0.88
CA ALA A 88 -9.58 -28.43 0.63
C ALA A 88 -10.29 -27.12 0.24
N ALA A 89 -9.58 -26.00 -0.03
CA ALA A 89 -10.21 -24.75 -0.44
C ALA A 89 -10.87 -24.89 -1.82
N ASN A 90 -12.00 -24.19 -2.01
CA ASN A 90 -12.76 -24.20 -3.25
C ASN A 90 -12.29 -23.13 -4.23
N LEU A 91 -11.70 -22.04 -3.73
CA LEU A 91 -11.14 -20.91 -4.48
C LEU A 91 -9.82 -20.50 -3.89
N VAL A 92 -8.89 -20.01 -4.71
CA VAL A 92 -7.61 -19.43 -4.28
C VAL A 92 -7.59 -17.96 -4.66
N HIS A 93 -7.29 -17.08 -3.68
CA HIS A 93 -7.00 -15.69 -3.92
C HIS A 93 -5.53 -15.38 -3.56
N ALA A 94 -4.71 -15.18 -4.56
CA ALA A 94 -3.34 -14.71 -4.40
C ALA A 94 -3.34 -13.18 -4.25
N THR A 95 -2.92 -12.68 -3.09
CA THR A 95 -2.89 -11.24 -2.78
C THR A 95 -1.71 -10.50 -3.41
N SER A 96 -0.90 -11.18 -4.21
CA SER A 96 0.25 -10.63 -4.93
C SER A 96 0.55 -11.49 -6.17
N LEU A 97 1.58 -11.09 -6.94
CA LEU A 97 2.08 -11.88 -8.08
C LEU A 97 2.83 -13.18 -7.68
N ALA A 98 2.99 -13.44 -6.37
CA ALA A 98 3.43 -14.75 -5.89
C ALA A 98 2.23 -15.72 -5.85
N VAL A 99 1.95 -16.35 -6.99
CA VAL A 99 0.74 -17.14 -7.20
C VAL A 99 1.00 -18.62 -6.94
N PRO A 100 0.32 -19.24 -5.95
CA PRO A 100 0.43 -20.66 -5.72
C PRO A 100 -0.21 -21.48 -6.85
N PRO A 101 0.21 -22.73 -7.06
CA PRO A 101 -0.47 -23.63 -7.99
C PRO A 101 -1.90 -23.93 -7.51
N ARG A 102 -2.82 -24.03 -8.44
CA ARG A 102 -4.22 -24.40 -8.19
C ARG A 102 -4.49 -25.87 -8.62
N PRO A 103 -4.49 -26.82 -7.72
CA PRO A 103 -4.84 -28.18 -8.10
C PRO A 103 -6.35 -28.30 -8.39
N GLY A 104 -6.68 -29.10 -9.41
CA GLY A 104 -8.06 -29.48 -9.70
C GLY A 104 -8.93 -28.41 -10.37
N GLY A 105 -8.35 -27.44 -11.10
CA GLY A 105 -9.13 -26.47 -11.88
C GLY A 105 -9.95 -25.45 -11.07
N ARG A 106 -9.63 -25.29 -9.79
CA ARG A 106 -10.34 -24.35 -8.89
C ARG A 106 -10.20 -22.90 -9.36
N PRO A 107 -11.21 -22.04 -9.15
CA PRO A 107 -11.10 -20.61 -9.44
C PRO A 107 -9.88 -19.98 -8.79
N LEU A 108 -9.19 -19.12 -9.55
CA LEU A 108 -8.01 -18.37 -9.11
C LEU A 108 -8.22 -16.88 -9.32
N VAL A 109 -8.20 -16.14 -8.23
CA VAL A 109 -8.15 -14.67 -8.22
C VAL A 109 -6.72 -14.23 -7.92
N VAL A 110 -6.22 -13.24 -8.63
CA VAL A 110 -4.89 -12.67 -8.38
C VAL A 110 -4.99 -11.16 -8.28
N THR A 111 -4.49 -10.58 -7.17
CA THR A 111 -4.39 -9.13 -7.05
C THR A 111 -3.08 -8.64 -7.65
N VAL A 112 -3.18 -7.65 -8.56
CA VAL A 112 -2.07 -6.94 -9.17
C VAL A 112 -2.09 -5.49 -8.68
N HIS A 113 -1.08 -5.09 -7.90
CA HIS A 113 -1.07 -3.80 -7.22
C HIS A 113 -0.59 -2.65 -8.10
N ASP A 114 0.39 -2.89 -8.94
CA ASP A 114 0.93 -1.93 -9.91
C ASP A 114 1.75 -2.66 -11.00
N LEU A 115 2.16 -1.93 -12.02
CA LEU A 115 3.10 -2.34 -13.05
C LEU A 115 4.27 -1.33 -13.15
N CYS A 116 4.61 -0.65 -12.06
CA CYS A 116 5.61 0.41 -12.04
C CYS A 116 6.99 0.00 -12.55
N TRP A 117 7.35 -1.29 -12.46
CA TRP A 117 8.61 -1.79 -13.03
C TRP A 117 8.68 -1.72 -14.57
N ARG A 118 7.53 -1.57 -15.25
CA ARG A 118 7.46 -1.35 -16.70
C ARG A 118 7.60 0.12 -17.05
N ALA A 119 6.89 0.98 -16.31
CA ALA A 119 6.91 2.42 -16.54
C ALA A 119 8.25 3.06 -16.13
N PHE A 120 8.87 2.56 -15.06
CA PHE A 120 10.09 3.10 -14.46
C PHE A 120 11.13 2.00 -14.21
N PRO A 121 11.63 1.36 -15.28
CA PRO A 121 12.52 0.19 -15.15
C PRO A 121 13.84 0.51 -14.42
N GLU A 122 14.32 1.74 -14.46
CA GLU A 122 15.52 2.21 -13.76
C GLU A 122 15.33 2.25 -12.24
N ALA A 123 14.10 2.40 -11.77
CA ALA A 123 13.78 2.41 -10.34
C ALA A 123 13.76 1.00 -9.71
N PHE A 124 13.97 -0.05 -10.49
CA PHE A 124 13.88 -1.44 -10.00
C PHE A 124 15.12 -2.26 -10.35
N PRO A 125 15.61 -3.12 -9.43
CA PRO A 125 16.69 -4.04 -9.73
C PRO A 125 16.33 -4.99 -10.91
N ALA A 126 17.28 -5.21 -11.83
CA ALA A 126 17.04 -6.01 -13.04
C ALA A 126 16.51 -7.43 -12.75
N ARG A 127 16.95 -8.06 -11.63
CA ARG A 127 16.47 -9.37 -11.20
C ARG A 127 14.99 -9.30 -10.79
N GLY A 128 14.60 -8.25 -10.05
CA GLY A 128 13.21 -8.01 -9.64
C GLY A 128 12.30 -7.81 -10.84
N ARG A 129 12.70 -6.96 -11.79
CA ARG A 129 11.94 -6.74 -13.04
C ARG A 129 11.68 -8.03 -13.80
N ARG A 130 12.72 -8.85 -14.01
CA ARG A 130 12.57 -10.14 -14.71
C ARG A 130 11.62 -11.11 -13.99
N TRP A 131 11.65 -11.10 -12.66
CA TRP A 131 10.72 -11.92 -11.90
C TRP A 131 9.28 -11.41 -12.04
N HIS A 132 9.05 -10.10 -11.89
CA HIS A 132 7.73 -9.48 -12.03
C HIS A 132 7.13 -9.73 -13.41
N GLU A 133 7.90 -9.58 -14.48
CA GLU A 133 7.43 -9.89 -15.86
C GLU A 133 6.96 -11.33 -16.01
N LYS A 134 7.75 -12.29 -15.55
CA LYS A 134 7.39 -13.70 -15.60
C LYS A 134 6.17 -14.00 -14.72
N ALA A 135 6.09 -13.40 -13.55
CA ALA A 135 4.98 -13.57 -12.62
C ALA A 135 3.68 -12.96 -13.18
N LEU A 136 3.75 -11.78 -13.77
CA LEU A 136 2.63 -11.14 -14.46
C LEU A 136 2.11 -12.00 -15.64
N THR A 137 3.02 -12.47 -16.51
CA THR A 137 2.65 -13.34 -17.63
C THR A 137 1.92 -14.59 -17.14
N ARG A 138 2.38 -15.20 -16.05
CA ARG A 138 1.70 -16.37 -15.45
C ARG A 138 0.34 -16.00 -14.86
N ALA A 139 0.24 -14.85 -14.18
CA ALA A 139 -1.01 -14.37 -13.59
C ALA A 139 -2.06 -14.13 -14.68
N ILE A 140 -1.72 -13.42 -15.77
CA ILE A 140 -2.61 -13.16 -16.91
C ILE A 140 -3.07 -14.48 -17.55
N ALA A 141 -2.16 -15.45 -17.71
CA ALA A 141 -2.49 -16.73 -18.33
C ALA A 141 -3.37 -17.63 -17.46
N ARG A 142 -3.25 -17.55 -16.13
CA ARG A 142 -3.83 -18.54 -15.22
C ARG A 142 -5.02 -18.04 -14.39
N ALA A 143 -5.06 -16.75 -14.03
CA ALA A 143 -6.13 -16.22 -13.19
C ALA A 143 -7.47 -16.23 -13.93
N ASP A 144 -8.53 -16.61 -13.25
CA ASP A 144 -9.89 -16.45 -13.77
C ASP A 144 -10.31 -14.98 -13.67
N VAL A 145 -9.91 -14.30 -12.58
CA VAL A 145 -10.08 -12.84 -12.40
C VAL A 145 -8.80 -12.22 -11.86
N LEU A 146 -8.43 -11.07 -12.42
CA LEU A 146 -7.37 -10.18 -11.94
C LEU A 146 -8.02 -9.02 -11.19
N VAL A 147 -7.73 -8.86 -9.90
CA VAL A 147 -8.18 -7.73 -9.09
C VAL A 147 -7.11 -6.64 -9.11
N VAL A 148 -7.53 -5.40 -9.31
CA VAL A 148 -6.64 -4.22 -9.33
C VAL A 148 -7.19 -3.11 -8.44
N PRO A 149 -6.33 -2.25 -7.86
CA PRO A 149 -6.78 -1.21 -6.94
C PRO A 149 -7.28 0.07 -7.64
N SER A 150 -7.10 0.21 -8.94
CA SER A 150 -7.45 1.44 -9.68
C SER A 150 -7.69 1.19 -11.17
N GLU A 151 -8.36 2.13 -11.83
CA GLU A 151 -8.54 2.12 -13.28
C GLU A 151 -7.20 2.27 -14.03
N ASP A 152 -6.22 2.97 -13.46
CA ASP A 152 -4.88 3.10 -14.03
C ASP A 152 -4.20 1.72 -14.14
N VAL A 153 -4.22 0.93 -13.05
CA VAL A 153 -3.65 -0.42 -13.08
C VAL A 153 -4.45 -1.35 -14.00
N ARG A 154 -5.77 -1.14 -14.12
CA ARG A 154 -6.58 -1.85 -15.12
C ARG A 154 -6.12 -1.54 -16.54
N ALA A 155 -5.92 -0.26 -16.86
CA ALA A 155 -5.42 0.16 -18.17
C ALA A 155 -4.03 -0.45 -18.46
N ASP A 156 -3.14 -0.44 -17.48
CA ASP A 156 -1.81 -1.06 -17.60
C ASP A 156 -1.89 -2.58 -17.85
N LEU A 157 -2.82 -3.28 -17.19
CA LEU A 157 -3.03 -4.72 -17.41
C LEU A 157 -3.60 -5.03 -18.80
N VAL A 158 -4.53 -4.21 -19.27
CA VAL A 158 -5.06 -4.33 -20.64
C VAL A 158 -3.95 -4.12 -21.66
N ALA A 159 -3.11 -3.11 -21.48
CA ALA A 159 -1.92 -2.87 -22.30
C ALA A 159 -0.90 -4.03 -22.21
N ALA A 160 -0.88 -4.76 -21.09
CA ALA A 160 -0.08 -5.96 -20.90
C ALA A 160 -0.67 -7.22 -21.52
N GLY A 161 -1.86 -7.15 -22.14
CA GLY A 161 -2.53 -8.26 -22.84
C GLY A 161 -3.54 -9.02 -21.98
N ALA A 162 -3.96 -8.52 -20.83
CA ALA A 162 -5.05 -9.11 -20.07
C ALA A 162 -6.41 -8.78 -20.70
N ALA A 163 -7.32 -9.76 -20.75
CA ALA A 163 -8.67 -9.55 -21.25
C ALA A 163 -9.46 -8.66 -20.27
N THR A 164 -10.13 -7.64 -20.79
CA THR A 164 -10.81 -6.60 -19.99
C THR A 164 -11.92 -7.15 -19.10
N ASP A 165 -12.64 -8.17 -19.55
CA ASP A 165 -13.73 -8.86 -18.85
C ASP A 165 -13.22 -9.73 -17.67
N ARG A 166 -11.91 -9.96 -17.58
CA ARG A 166 -11.26 -10.67 -16.48
C ARG A 166 -10.60 -9.73 -15.45
N ILE A 167 -10.76 -8.43 -15.60
CA ILE A 167 -10.17 -7.46 -14.67
C ILE A 167 -11.29 -6.79 -13.86
N GLU A 168 -11.20 -6.90 -12.55
CA GLU A 168 -12.09 -6.23 -11.61
C GLU A 168 -11.34 -5.19 -10.79
N VAL A 169 -11.84 -3.94 -10.83
CA VAL A 169 -11.27 -2.83 -10.04
C VAL A 169 -11.94 -2.84 -8.67
N ILE A 170 -11.16 -3.08 -7.62
CA ILE A 170 -11.62 -2.98 -6.23
C ILE A 170 -10.65 -2.07 -5.48
N GLU A 171 -11.06 -0.83 -5.23
CA GLU A 171 -10.26 0.11 -4.43
C GLU A 171 -10.04 -0.45 -3.02
N HIS A 172 -8.86 -0.18 -2.45
CA HIS A 172 -8.56 -0.57 -1.08
C HIS A 172 -9.23 0.38 -0.08
N GLY A 173 -9.53 -0.11 1.12
CA GLY A 173 -9.93 0.72 2.24
C GLY A 173 -8.76 1.51 2.84
N CYS A 174 -9.07 2.52 3.67
CA CYS A 174 -8.06 3.32 4.35
C CYS A 174 -8.34 3.56 5.84
N ASP A 175 -9.41 3.00 6.38
CA ASP A 175 -9.85 3.13 7.77
C ASP A 175 -9.22 2.09 8.73
N HIS A 176 -8.01 1.62 8.40
CA HIS A 176 -7.28 0.61 9.17
C HIS A 176 -6.36 1.22 10.25
N LEU A 177 -6.07 2.50 10.19
CA LEU A 177 -5.25 3.15 11.20
C LEU A 177 -6.11 3.53 12.42
N PRO A 178 -5.55 3.44 13.65
CA PRO A 178 -6.26 3.94 14.82
C PRO A 178 -6.41 5.47 14.78
N PRO A 179 -7.25 6.04 15.65
CA PRO A 179 -7.29 7.50 15.83
C PRO A 179 -5.90 8.09 16.15
N PRO A 180 -5.63 9.35 15.76
CA PRO A 180 -4.37 10.02 16.06
C PRO A 180 -4.08 10.07 17.55
N ASP A 181 -2.89 9.65 17.94
CA ASP A 181 -2.35 9.76 19.29
C ASP A 181 -1.14 10.72 19.29
N HIS A 182 -1.31 11.89 19.91
CA HIS A 182 -0.30 12.94 19.91
C HIS A 182 0.86 12.64 20.87
N GLU A 183 0.65 11.85 21.92
CA GLU A 183 1.71 11.46 22.85
C GLU A 183 2.67 10.48 22.16
N LEU A 184 2.14 9.45 21.53
CA LEU A 184 2.93 8.48 20.79
C LEU A 184 3.71 9.12 19.64
N SER A 185 3.06 10.00 18.86
CA SER A 185 3.73 10.70 17.76
C SER A 185 4.75 11.72 18.25
N GLY A 186 4.49 12.42 19.35
CA GLY A 186 5.45 13.32 20.01
C GLY A 186 6.70 12.58 20.47
N GLY A 187 6.54 11.46 21.16
CA GLY A 187 7.66 10.61 21.55
C GLY A 187 8.46 10.05 20.36
N PHE A 188 7.82 9.77 19.23
CA PHE A 188 8.53 9.40 18.00
C PHE A 188 9.36 10.58 17.46
N LEU A 189 8.78 11.77 17.37
CA LEU A 189 9.45 12.97 16.86
C LEU A 189 10.64 13.36 17.75
N GLU A 190 10.49 13.29 19.08
CA GLU A 190 11.59 13.53 20.02
C GLU A 190 12.75 12.56 19.80
N ARG A 191 12.47 11.24 19.68
CA ARG A 191 13.51 10.23 19.38
C ARG A 191 14.18 10.46 18.03
N ALA A 192 13.47 11.03 17.07
CA ALA A 192 14.00 11.39 15.76
C ALA A 192 14.79 12.71 15.74
N GLY A 193 14.85 13.43 16.88
CA GLY A 193 15.52 14.72 16.99
C GLY A 193 14.75 15.87 16.34
N VAL A 194 13.44 15.74 16.17
CA VAL A 194 12.56 16.82 15.68
C VAL A 194 12.17 17.68 16.85
N ALA A 195 12.52 18.96 16.80
CA ALA A 195 12.15 19.93 17.82
C ALA A 195 10.63 20.20 17.82
N ASP A 196 10.12 20.69 18.94
CA ASP A 196 8.74 21.19 19.01
C ASP A 196 8.48 22.24 17.93
N GLY A 197 7.35 22.11 17.25
CA GLY A 197 6.97 23.02 16.19
C GLY A 197 6.31 22.32 14.98
N GLY A 198 6.27 23.02 13.86
CA GLY A 198 5.74 22.45 12.62
C GLY A 198 6.76 21.57 11.91
N TYR A 199 6.28 20.66 11.08
CA TYR A 199 7.11 19.86 10.18
C TYR A 199 6.34 19.49 8.91
N LEU A 200 7.07 19.20 7.83
CA LEU A 200 6.56 18.54 6.63
C LEU A 200 6.84 17.06 6.77
N LEU A 201 5.97 16.20 6.25
CA LEU A 201 6.09 14.75 6.41
C LEU A 201 6.11 14.04 5.06
N ALA A 202 7.01 13.10 4.89
CA ALA A 202 6.98 12.11 3.83
C ALA A 202 7.00 10.70 4.43
N VAL A 203 6.11 9.81 3.95
CA VAL A 203 6.01 8.43 4.46
C VAL A 203 6.16 7.44 3.32
N GLY A 204 7.06 6.47 3.48
CA GLY A 204 7.27 5.39 2.53
C GLY A 204 8.65 4.75 2.62
N THR A 205 8.80 3.57 2.03
CA THR A 205 10.08 2.90 1.90
C THR A 205 11.07 3.78 1.15
N LEU A 206 12.32 3.84 1.62
CA LEU A 206 13.37 4.61 0.97
C LEU A 206 13.85 3.82 -0.27
N GLU A 207 13.22 4.11 -1.41
CA GLU A 207 13.49 3.47 -2.70
C GLU A 207 13.39 4.49 -3.84
N PRO A 208 14.08 4.30 -4.99
CA PRO A 208 14.11 5.28 -6.10
C PRO A 208 12.72 5.68 -6.61
N ARG A 209 11.77 4.73 -6.68
CA ARG A 209 10.40 4.99 -7.14
C ARG A 209 9.65 6.02 -6.31
N LYS A 210 9.97 6.13 -5.01
CA LYS A 210 9.35 7.14 -4.11
C LYS A 210 9.85 8.56 -4.34
N ASN A 211 10.86 8.74 -5.21
CA ASN A 211 11.32 10.05 -5.69
C ASN A 211 11.76 11.00 -4.57
N LEU A 212 12.26 10.44 -3.46
CA LEU A 212 12.62 11.21 -2.26
C LEU A 212 13.74 12.22 -2.53
N GLN A 213 14.68 11.90 -3.41
CA GLN A 213 15.77 12.82 -3.74
C GLN A 213 15.24 14.13 -4.32
N ARG A 214 14.30 14.06 -5.27
CA ARG A 214 13.69 15.26 -5.86
C ARG A 214 12.80 15.98 -4.85
N LEU A 215 12.07 15.25 -4.01
CA LEU A 215 11.29 15.84 -2.92
C LEU A 215 12.18 16.65 -1.96
N MET A 216 13.36 16.12 -1.60
CA MET A 216 14.29 16.82 -0.71
C MET A 216 14.92 18.05 -1.37
N ALA A 217 15.24 17.97 -2.66
CA ALA A 217 15.72 19.14 -3.41
C ALA A 217 14.63 20.24 -3.51
N ALA A 218 13.39 19.85 -3.80
CA ALA A 218 12.25 20.76 -3.80
C ALA A 218 12.00 21.41 -2.41
N TYR A 219 12.13 20.63 -1.33
CA TYR A 219 12.07 21.17 0.04
C TYR A 219 13.20 22.16 0.30
N ALA A 220 14.44 21.84 -0.09
CA ALA A 220 15.58 22.71 0.12
C ALA A 220 15.39 24.07 -0.58
N SER A 221 14.76 24.09 -1.76
CA SER A 221 14.52 25.33 -2.52
C SER A 221 13.53 26.30 -1.87
N ILE A 222 12.64 25.78 -0.99
CA ILE A 222 11.59 26.59 -0.33
C ILE A 222 11.83 26.78 1.17
N ARG A 223 12.88 26.18 1.73
CA ARG A 223 13.11 26.18 3.17
C ARG A 223 13.19 27.59 3.77
N ALA A 224 13.83 28.51 3.07
CA ALA A 224 13.97 29.90 3.53
C ALA A 224 12.64 30.70 3.48
N ASP A 225 11.65 30.22 2.73
CA ASP A 225 10.32 30.83 2.61
C ASP A 225 9.32 30.27 3.64
N LEU A 226 9.70 29.25 4.41
CA LEU A 226 8.86 28.72 5.50
C LEU A 226 8.85 29.71 6.67
N PRO A 227 7.71 29.87 7.39
CA PRO A 227 7.59 30.80 8.51
C PRO A 227 8.53 30.50 9.67
N GLU A 228 8.93 29.26 9.84
CA GLU A 228 9.82 28.73 10.86
C GLU A 228 10.72 27.65 10.24
N ASP A 229 11.76 27.23 10.93
CA ASP A 229 12.67 26.15 10.49
C ASP A 229 12.00 24.75 10.52
N TRP A 230 10.84 24.61 9.90
CA TRP A 230 10.12 23.34 9.83
C TRP A 230 10.92 22.30 9.03
N PRO A 231 11.34 21.18 9.65
CA PRO A 231 12.05 20.14 8.93
C PRO A 231 11.12 19.34 7.99
N LEU A 232 11.73 18.72 6.97
CA LEU A 232 11.11 17.63 6.25
C LEU A 232 11.45 16.30 6.96
N VAL A 233 10.48 15.71 7.64
CA VAL A 233 10.60 14.43 8.32
C VAL A 233 10.25 13.31 7.34
N VAL A 234 11.20 12.41 7.08
CA VAL A 234 11.01 11.24 6.21
C VAL A 234 10.89 10.00 7.07
N VAL A 235 9.72 9.39 7.07
CA VAL A 235 9.39 8.19 7.85
C VAL A 235 9.33 6.98 6.93
N GLY A 236 10.18 6.00 7.19
CA GLY A 236 10.24 4.75 6.44
C GLY A 236 11.53 3.99 6.68
N GLN A 237 11.51 2.72 6.31
CA GLN A 237 12.70 1.89 6.39
C GLN A 237 13.47 1.89 5.06
N SER A 238 14.75 1.54 5.11
CA SER A 238 15.59 1.39 3.93
C SER A 238 15.01 0.31 3.02
N GLY A 239 14.89 0.64 1.73
CA GLY A 239 14.52 -0.27 0.66
C GLY A 239 15.72 -0.71 -0.16
N TRP A 240 15.68 -0.44 -1.47
CA TRP A 240 16.80 -0.71 -2.38
C TRP A 240 17.25 0.58 -3.08
N GLY A 241 18.47 0.55 -3.62
CA GLY A 241 19.09 1.71 -4.26
C GLY A 241 19.82 2.61 -3.27
N GLU A 242 20.52 3.60 -3.78
CA GLU A 242 21.19 4.59 -2.96
C GLU A 242 20.14 5.55 -2.36
N VAL A 243 20.15 5.68 -1.07
CA VAL A 243 19.37 6.68 -0.36
C VAL A 243 20.26 7.90 -0.14
N THR A 244 20.06 8.87 -0.95
CA THR A 244 20.11 10.31 -0.77
C THR A 244 21.16 10.89 0.17
N THR A 245 21.93 11.80 -0.38
CA THR A 245 22.77 12.73 0.38
C THR A 245 21.90 13.51 1.37
N PRO A 246 22.28 13.60 2.65
CA PRO A 246 21.56 14.42 3.61
C PRO A 246 21.46 15.88 3.13
N VAL A 247 20.25 16.40 3.11
CA VAL A 247 19.98 17.81 2.79
C VAL A 247 19.72 18.54 4.11
N PRO A 248 20.26 19.75 4.32
CA PRO A 248 19.97 20.52 5.54
C PRO A 248 18.46 20.67 5.80
N GLY A 249 18.03 20.37 7.02
CA GLY A 249 16.64 20.40 7.44
C GLY A 249 15.82 19.13 7.09
N VAL A 250 16.43 18.11 6.46
CA VAL A 250 15.79 16.81 6.25
C VAL A 250 16.20 15.85 7.37
N ILE A 251 15.23 15.20 7.98
CA ILE A 251 15.41 14.22 9.05
C ILE A 251 14.90 12.86 8.56
N LEU A 252 15.80 11.88 8.42
CA LEU A 252 15.44 10.49 8.14
C LEU A 252 15.10 9.81 9.47
N ALA A 253 13.82 9.79 9.82
CA ALA A 253 13.34 9.41 11.15
C ALA A 253 13.23 7.88 11.37
N GLY A 254 13.51 7.06 10.34
CA GLY A 254 13.35 5.62 10.44
C GLY A 254 11.88 5.19 10.38
N ARG A 255 11.60 3.99 10.90
CA ARG A 255 10.27 3.38 10.82
C ARG A 255 9.40 3.81 12.00
N ALA A 256 8.19 4.27 11.72
CA ALA A 256 7.14 4.43 12.72
C ALA A 256 6.27 3.16 12.82
N THR A 257 5.69 2.96 13.98
CA THR A 257 4.66 1.92 14.21
C THR A 257 3.30 2.35 13.64
N THR A 258 2.40 1.39 13.47
CA THR A 258 1.02 1.68 13.04
C THR A 258 0.28 2.61 14.01
N ALA A 259 0.63 2.59 15.30
CA ALA A 259 0.04 3.46 16.32
C ALA A 259 0.59 4.89 16.28
N GLU A 260 1.85 5.09 15.91
CA GLU A 260 2.48 6.42 15.81
C GLU A 260 2.08 7.17 14.53
N LEU A 261 1.87 6.45 13.43
CA LEU A 261 1.62 7.04 12.11
C LEU A 261 0.45 8.04 12.05
N PRO A 262 -0.74 7.77 12.63
CA PRO A 262 -1.86 8.71 12.53
C PRO A 262 -1.58 10.06 13.17
N GLY A 263 -0.90 10.06 14.33
CA GLY A 263 -0.49 11.30 15.00
C GLY A 263 0.56 12.07 14.19
N LEU A 264 1.50 11.35 13.55
CA LEU A 264 2.48 11.96 12.66
C LEU A 264 1.81 12.62 11.44
N TYR A 265 0.82 11.95 10.83
CA TYR A 265 0.05 12.56 9.75
C TYR A 265 -0.72 13.79 10.23
N ALA A 266 -1.47 13.66 11.32
CA ALA A 266 -2.33 14.72 11.84
C ALA A 266 -1.55 15.99 12.28
N GLY A 267 -0.35 15.82 12.83
CA GLY A 267 0.53 16.90 13.27
C GLY A 267 1.29 17.60 12.14
N ALA A 268 1.37 17.00 10.96
CA ALA A 268 2.13 17.57 9.85
C ALA A 268 1.51 18.85 9.28
N ARG A 269 2.35 19.82 8.93
CA ARG A 269 1.93 21.01 8.17
C ARG A 269 1.43 20.63 6.78
N CYS A 270 2.09 19.71 6.10
CA CYS A 270 1.58 19.00 4.95
C CYS A 270 2.28 17.65 4.81
N VAL A 271 1.61 16.72 4.15
CA VAL A 271 2.19 15.43 3.77
C VAL A 271 2.54 15.46 2.30
N ALA A 272 3.79 15.11 2.00
CA ALA A 272 4.33 15.04 0.65
C ALA A 272 4.46 13.58 0.20
N TYR A 273 3.85 13.23 -0.92
CA TYR A 273 3.95 11.91 -1.53
C TYR A 273 4.00 12.02 -3.04
N VAL A 274 5.19 12.14 -3.61
CA VAL A 274 5.42 12.43 -5.03
C VAL A 274 6.16 11.28 -5.76
N PRO A 275 5.68 10.02 -5.66
CA PRO A 275 6.32 8.92 -6.36
C PRO A 275 6.30 9.12 -7.87
N LEU A 276 7.23 8.45 -8.57
CA LEU A 276 7.24 8.40 -10.03
C LEU A 276 5.99 7.67 -10.56
N GLY A 277 5.54 6.65 -9.85
CA GLY A 277 4.33 5.89 -10.15
C GLY A 277 3.81 5.12 -8.94
N GLU A 278 2.51 4.89 -8.89
CA GLU A 278 1.83 4.20 -7.80
C GLU A 278 0.54 3.56 -8.29
N GLY A 279 0.23 2.34 -7.84
CA GLY A 279 -1.01 1.68 -8.23
C GLY A 279 -2.22 2.05 -7.37
N PHE A 280 -2.00 2.43 -6.10
CA PHE A 280 -3.04 2.91 -5.19
C PHE A 280 -2.58 4.14 -4.41
N GLY A 281 -1.69 3.96 -3.41
CA GLY A 281 -1.09 5.04 -2.64
C GLY A 281 -1.65 5.18 -1.23
N PHE A 282 -1.50 4.16 -0.40
CA PHE A 282 -1.92 4.18 1.02
C PHE A 282 -1.50 5.43 1.78
N PRO A 283 -0.22 5.91 1.71
CA PRO A 283 0.19 7.08 2.49
C PRO A 283 -0.65 8.33 2.23
N VAL A 284 -1.19 8.48 1.01
CA VAL A 284 -2.05 9.62 0.65
C VAL A 284 -3.38 9.56 1.38
N VAL A 285 -4.07 8.41 1.31
CA VAL A 285 -5.40 8.28 1.95
C VAL A 285 -5.30 8.12 3.46
N GLU A 286 -4.21 7.55 3.99
CA GLU A 286 -3.91 7.52 5.42
C GLU A 286 -3.71 8.94 5.98
N ALA A 287 -2.95 9.79 5.27
CA ALA A 287 -2.79 11.20 5.61
C ALA A 287 -4.13 11.96 5.55
N MET A 288 -4.94 11.71 4.51
CA MET A 288 -6.27 12.31 4.35
C MET A 288 -7.22 11.87 5.47
N ALA A 289 -7.24 10.60 5.85
CA ALA A 289 -8.02 10.07 6.96
C ALA A 289 -7.63 10.72 8.29
N SER A 290 -6.33 10.94 8.49
CA SER A 290 -5.77 11.61 9.68
C SER A 290 -5.96 13.14 9.64
N GLY A 291 -6.51 13.71 8.57
CA GLY A 291 -6.80 15.14 8.45
C GLY A 291 -5.64 16.01 8.03
N ALA A 292 -4.61 15.46 7.42
CA ALA A 292 -3.48 16.21 6.87
C ALA A 292 -3.79 16.77 5.47
N PRO A 293 -3.31 17.97 5.11
CA PRO A 293 -3.28 18.41 3.71
C PRO A 293 -2.21 17.66 2.95
N VAL A 294 -2.51 17.21 1.73
CA VAL A 294 -1.62 16.36 0.94
C VAL A 294 -1.18 17.03 -0.36
N VAL A 295 0.12 16.96 -0.62
CA VAL A 295 0.75 17.23 -1.93
C VAL A 295 1.19 15.89 -2.50
N SER A 296 0.74 15.57 -3.70
CA SER A 296 1.12 14.29 -4.34
C SER A 296 1.38 14.44 -5.83
N SER A 297 2.13 13.50 -6.41
CA SER A 297 2.05 13.27 -7.85
C SER A 297 0.69 12.65 -8.21
N HIS A 298 0.54 12.18 -9.44
CA HIS A 298 -0.64 11.39 -9.78
C HIS A 298 -0.66 10.09 -8.96
N VAL A 299 -1.61 10.00 -8.02
CA VAL A 299 -1.84 8.85 -7.14
C VAL A 299 -3.31 8.51 -7.18
N PRO A 300 -3.71 7.31 -7.67
CA PRO A 300 -5.13 6.97 -7.89
C PRO A 300 -6.00 7.14 -6.64
N ALA A 301 -5.50 6.71 -5.48
CA ALA A 301 -6.24 6.83 -4.22
C ALA A 301 -6.58 8.27 -3.84
N ALA A 302 -5.82 9.26 -4.31
CA ALA A 302 -6.09 10.67 -4.00
C ALA A 302 -7.45 11.16 -4.53
N GLY A 303 -7.94 10.61 -5.65
CA GLY A 303 -9.24 10.97 -6.22
C GLY A 303 -9.43 12.47 -6.43
N GLY A 304 -8.35 13.22 -6.73
CA GLY A 304 -8.37 14.68 -6.90
C GLY A 304 -8.40 15.49 -5.58
N ALA A 305 -8.28 14.84 -4.41
CA ALA A 305 -8.32 15.51 -3.11
C ALA A 305 -6.96 15.99 -2.59
N SER A 306 -5.87 15.80 -3.34
CA SER A 306 -4.54 16.35 -3.08
C SER A 306 -4.24 17.58 -3.94
N LEU A 307 -3.18 18.31 -3.59
CA LEU A 307 -2.55 19.27 -4.48
C LEU A 307 -1.59 18.50 -5.40
N GLN A 308 -2.06 18.21 -6.60
CA GLN A 308 -1.34 17.38 -7.55
C GLN A 308 -0.25 18.14 -8.28
N VAL A 309 0.93 17.51 -8.46
CA VAL A 309 2.10 18.05 -9.14
C VAL A 309 2.71 17.01 -10.09
N ASP A 310 3.50 17.48 -11.06
CA ASP A 310 4.38 16.60 -11.83
C ASP A 310 5.53 16.13 -10.92
N PRO A 311 5.76 14.82 -10.76
CA PRO A 311 6.85 14.31 -9.94
C PRO A 311 8.24 14.65 -10.48
N LEU A 312 8.36 15.10 -11.72
CA LEU A 312 9.61 15.51 -12.35
C LEU A 312 9.89 17.02 -12.24
N ASP A 313 8.87 17.83 -11.90
CA ASP A 313 9.01 19.29 -11.73
C ASP A 313 9.28 19.67 -10.28
N GLU A 314 10.57 19.82 -9.95
CA GLU A 314 11.04 20.19 -8.61
C GLU A 314 10.48 21.53 -8.14
N ALA A 315 10.38 22.52 -9.04
CA ALA A 315 9.88 23.85 -8.69
C ALA A 315 8.36 23.81 -8.40
N ALA A 316 7.59 23.01 -9.16
CA ALA A 316 6.17 22.80 -8.89
C ALA A 316 5.95 22.08 -7.54
N ILE A 317 6.77 21.05 -7.23
CA ILE A 317 6.73 20.38 -5.95
C ILE A 317 6.98 21.37 -4.81
N GLY A 318 8.06 22.17 -4.88
CA GLY A 318 8.38 23.17 -3.86
C GLY A 318 7.25 24.19 -3.63
N LYS A 319 6.73 24.78 -4.69
CA LYS A 319 5.58 25.73 -4.62
C LYS A 319 4.34 25.10 -4.00
N ALA A 320 4.05 23.84 -4.32
CA ALA A 320 2.91 23.12 -3.78
C ALA A 320 3.09 22.82 -2.28
N LEU A 321 4.30 22.42 -1.87
CA LEU A 321 4.64 22.20 -0.45
C LEU A 321 4.45 23.50 0.36
N LEU A 322 5.02 24.61 -0.09
CA LEU A 322 4.88 25.91 0.56
C LEU A 322 3.39 26.30 0.68
N LYS A 323 2.64 26.21 -0.40
CA LYS A 323 1.20 26.51 -0.42
C LYS A 323 0.41 25.63 0.56
N ALA A 324 0.63 24.31 0.53
CA ALA A 324 -0.07 23.39 1.40
C ALA A 324 0.32 23.56 2.87
N ALA A 325 1.56 23.96 3.17
CA ALA A 325 2.05 24.15 4.52
C ALA A 325 1.60 25.49 5.16
N VAL A 326 1.48 26.57 4.37
CA VAL A 326 1.34 27.95 4.90
C VAL A 326 -0.01 28.57 4.60
N ASP A 327 -0.61 28.34 3.41
CA ASP A 327 -1.89 28.95 3.03
C ASP A 327 -3.05 28.29 3.80
N GLY A 328 -3.61 29.01 4.76
CA GLY A 328 -4.70 28.52 5.61
C GLY A 328 -5.96 28.15 4.84
N THR A 329 -6.27 28.83 3.73
CA THR A 329 -7.42 28.54 2.86
C THR A 329 -7.20 27.26 2.07
N ALA A 330 -6.01 27.11 1.45
CA ALA A 330 -5.63 25.89 0.74
C ALA A 330 -5.63 24.69 1.67
N ARG A 331 -5.07 24.82 2.88
CA ARG A 331 -5.06 23.75 3.91
C ARG A 331 -6.47 23.29 4.27
N LYS A 332 -7.37 24.22 4.62
CA LYS A 332 -8.77 23.90 4.97
C LYS A 332 -9.47 23.14 3.84
N ARG A 333 -9.30 23.61 2.60
CA ARG A 333 -9.86 22.97 1.39
C ARG A 333 -9.33 21.55 1.22
N LEU A 334 -8.01 21.35 1.31
CA LEU A 334 -7.36 20.04 1.13
C LEU A 334 -7.78 19.06 2.24
N ILE A 335 -7.83 19.50 3.50
CA ILE A 335 -8.28 18.67 4.63
C ILE A 335 -9.74 18.22 4.43
N THR A 336 -10.63 19.15 4.04
CA THR A 336 -12.06 18.83 3.82
C THR A 336 -12.22 17.83 2.67
N ALA A 337 -11.55 18.07 1.55
CA ALA A 337 -11.60 17.17 0.39
C ALA A 337 -10.99 15.80 0.72
N GLY A 338 -9.85 15.79 1.42
CA GLY A 338 -9.15 14.58 1.81
C GLY A 338 -9.99 13.70 2.75
N ARG A 339 -10.59 14.28 3.79
CA ARG A 339 -11.49 13.56 4.71
C ARG A 339 -12.68 12.95 3.97
N LYS A 340 -13.31 13.72 3.06
CA LYS A 340 -14.41 13.21 2.23
C LYS A 340 -13.96 12.03 1.37
N ARG A 341 -12.75 12.10 0.77
CA ARG A 341 -12.19 11.01 -0.03
C ARG A 341 -11.92 9.78 0.83
N ALA A 342 -11.28 9.94 1.98
CA ALA A 342 -10.98 8.83 2.89
C ALA A 342 -12.27 8.13 3.38
N GLN A 343 -13.33 8.89 3.71
CA GLN A 343 -14.62 8.34 4.11
C GLN A 343 -15.30 7.50 3.01
N ALA A 344 -14.98 7.75 1.75
CA ALA A 344 -15.49 6.98 0.61
C ALA A 344 -14.75 5.63 0.41
N LEU A 345 -13.70 5.35 1.19
CA LEU A 345 -12.85 4.17 1.07
C LEU A 345 -12.84 3.34 2.36
N PRO A 346 -13.98 2.80 2.84
CA PRO A 346 -13.97 1.89 3.98
C PRO A 346 -13.52 0.50 3.54
N TRP A 347 -12.72 -0.17 4.37
CA TRP A 347 -12.32 -1.57 4.14
C TRP A 347 -13.51 -2.52 4.06
N ARG A 348 -14.62 -2.21 4.76
CA ARG A 348 -15.84 -2.99 4.67
C ARG A 348 -16.34 -3.09 3.23
N THR A 349 -16.41 -2.00 2.49
CA THR A 349 -16.81 -2.00 1.08
C THR A 349 -15.88 -2.82 0.20
N ALA A 350 -14.57 -2.71 0.42
CA ALA A 350 -13.59 -3.56 -0.29
C ALA A 350 -13.82 -5.05 0.01
N ALA A 351 -14.07 -5.41 1.28
CA ALA A 351 -14.36 -6.77 1.71
C ALA A 351 -15.63 -7.32 1.06
N GLU A 352 -16.73 -6.57 1.10
CA GLU A 352 -18.01 -6.95 0.48
C GLU A 352 -17.87 -7.21 -1.03
N ARG A 353 -17.11 -6.36 -1.74
CA ARG A 353 -16.83 -6.54 -3.17
C ARG A 353 -16.01 -7.79 -3.46
N HIS A 354 -15.02 -8.12 -2.62
CA HIS A 354 -14.24 -9.35 -2.75
C HIS A 354 -15.10 -10.59 -2.47
N VAL A 355 -15.97 -10.55 -1.48
CA VAL A 355 -16.91 -11.63 -1.17
C VAL A 355 -17.83 -11.87 -2.35
N ALA A 356 -18.46 -10.83 -2.90
CA ALA A 356 -19.33 -10.93 -4.07
C ALA A 356 -18.62 -11.52 -5.30
N LEU A 357 -17.34 -11.12 -5.53
CA LEU A 357 -16.51 -11.72 -6.57
C LEU A 357 -16.28 -13.21 -6.34
N TRP A 358 -15.92 -13.60 -5.10
CA TRP A 358 -15.66 -15.01 -4.79
C TRP A 358 -16.92 -15.87 -4.91
N GLU A 359 -18.07 -15.38 -4.46
CA GLU A 359 -19.35 -16.09 -4.58
C GLU A 359 -19.75 -16.31 -6.03
N ARG A 360 -19.58 -15.30 -6.89
CA ARG A 360 -19.81 -15.40 -8.33
C ARG A 360 -18.96 -16.48 -8.99
N LEU A 361 -17.71 -16.67 -8.50
CA LEU A 361 -16.80 -17.70 -9.03
C LEU A 361 -17.03 -19.09 -8.43
N LEU A 362 -17.75 -19.16 -7.31
CA LEU A 362 -18.05 -20.41 -6.61
C LEU A 362 -19.43 -20.99 -6.98
N ALA A 363 -20.28 -20.15 -7.60
CA ALA A 363 -21.59 -20.55 -8.12
C ALA A 363 -21.45 -21.43 -9.38
#